data_48b612962be32ecdeaa026145463bc17
#
_entry.id   48b612962be32ecdeaa026145463bc17
#
_cell.length_a   1.000
_cell.length_b   1.000
_cell.length_c   1.000
_cell.angle_alpha   90.00
_cell.angle_beta   90.00
_cell.angle_gamma   90.00
#
_symmetry.space_group_name_H-M   'P 1'
#
loop_
_entity.id
_entity.type
_entity.pdbx_description
1 polymer ?
#
loop_
_entity_poly.entity_id
_entity_poly.type
_entity_poly.pdbx_seq_one_letter_code
_entity_poly.pdbx_strand_id
1 'polypeptide(L)'
;MPPAPRRSRRFTLPADSHDARTSARIEAFIDGQSRPARRRNRRGPTRPHRPIDFASTSDWDAAVRREEIRVARYGRQATLVIVDLLPGTKPTLPGETPLDECVEPIAEVIRVEARETDRVARVGATRFRMLLPETAEVEAGRFVERLTRACCERLNGHGDRLRLRVEALTPGHGTSLSQALGEVETRLDT
;
A
#
# COMPACT_ATOMS: atom_id res chain seq x y z
N MET A 1 -5.07 -2.98 43.06
CA MET A 1 -5.70 -2.35 41.89
C MET A 1 -5.39 -3.20 40.66
N PRO A 2 -6.37 -3.78 39.99
CA PRO A 2 -6.13 -4.54 38.76
C PRO A 2 -5.94 -3.59 37.57
N PRO A 3 -5.10 -3.94 36.58
CA PRO A 3 -4.87 -3.11 35.39
C PRO A 3 -6.07 -3.11 34.45
N ALA A 4 -6.35 -1.96 33.85
CA ALA A 4 -7.47 -1.73 32.94
C ALA A 4 -7.33 -2.55 31.64
N PRO A 5 -8.46 -2.99 31.05
CA PRO A 5 -8.46 -3.81 29.87
C PRO A 5 -8.01 -2.99 28.64
N ARG A 6 -7.08 -3.55 27.87
CA ARG A 6 -6.65 -3.03 26.57
C ARG A 6 -7.83 -3.04 25.60
N ARG A 7 -8.21 -1.87 25.11
CA ARG A 7 -9.21 -1.71 24.04
C ARG A 7 -8.62 -2.28 22.74
N SER A 8 -9.12 -3.44 22.34
CA SER A 8 -8.95 -3.94 20.97
C SER A 8 -9.72 -3.01 20.03
N ARG A 9 -9.01 -2.37 19.11
CA ARG A 9 -9.66 -1.63 18.02
C ARG A 9 -10.39 -2.64 17.14
N ARG A 10 -11.70 -2.69 17.28
CA ARG A 10 -12.57 -3.41 16.34
C ARG A 10 -12.55 -2.63 15.02
N PHE A 11 -12.16 -3.33 13.98
CA PHE A 11 -12.37 -2.92 12.61
C PHE A 11 -13.89 -3.00 12.37
N THR A 12 -14.54 -1.85 12.29
CA THR A 12 -15.96 -1.78 11.95
C THR A 12 -16.04 -1.51 10.45
N LEU A 13 -16.41 -2.54 9.70
CA LEU A 13 -16.85 -2.37 8.32
C LEU A 13 -18.18 -1.59 8.36
N PRO A 14 -18.38 -0.54 7.60
CA PRO A 14 -19.68 0.06 7.44
C PRO A 14 -20.59 -0.93 6.70
N ALA A 15 -21.67 -1.34 7.34
CA ALA A 15 -22.76 -2.04 6.71
C ALA A 15 -23.59 -1.01 5.93
N ASP A 16 -24.06 -1.43 4.76
CA ASP A 16 -25.05 -0.77 3.89
C ASP A 16 -24.59 0.40 3.04
N SER A 17 -24.09 0.05 1.84
CA SER A 17 -24.49 0.70 0.58
C SER A 17 -24.18 -0.24 -0.57
N HIS A 18 -25.19 -0.54 -1.35
CA HIS A 18 -25.17 -1.35 -2.57
C HIS A 18 -24.49 -0.60 -3.72
N ASP A 19 -23.27 -0.12 -3.52
CA ASP A 19 -22.44 0.42 -4.59
C ASP A 19 -21.09 -0.29 -4.56
N ALA A 20 -20.81 -1.05 -5.62
CA ALA A 20 -19.75 -2.04 -5.75
C ALA A 20 -18.33 -1.40 -5.83
N ARG A 21 -17.95 -0.63 -4.83
CA ARG A 21 -16.64 0.02 -4.71
C ARG A 21 -16.12 -0.16 -3.30
N THR A 22 -15.50 -1.29 -3.04
CA THR A 22 -14.85 -1.48 -1.76
C THR A 22 -13.41 -0.97 -1.85
N SER A 23 -13.17 0.14 -1.20
CA SER A 23 -11.81 0.68 -0.99
C SER A 23 -11.40 0.41 0.44
N ALA A 24 -10.31 -0.32 0.64
CA ALA A 24 -9.66 -0.42 1.94
C ALA A 24 -8.63 0.71 2.08
N ARG A 25 -8.85 1.64 2.98
CA ARG A 25 -7.91 2.72 3.30
C ARG A 25 -7.23 2.45 4.62
N ILE A 26 -5.91 2.40 4.63
CA ILE A 26 -5.10 2.30 5.83
C ILE A 26 -4.23 3.53 5.93
N GLU A 27 -4.48 4.37 6.93
CA GLU A 27 -3.55 5.42 7.33
C GLU A 27 -2.76 4.95 8.54
N ALA A 28 -1.46 4.82 8.40
CA ALA A 28 -0.57 4.50 9.49
C ALA A 28 0.19 5.76 9.94
N PHE A 29 -0.01 6.13 11.20
CA PHE A 29 0.86 7.08 11.87
C PHE A 29 2.04 6.31 12.44
N ILE A 30 3.25 6.77 12.18
CA ILE A 30 4.47 6.20 12.74
C ILE A 30 4.60 6.78 14.15
N ASP A 31 4.04 6.06 15.13
CA ASP A 31 4.16 6.44 16.54
C ASP A 31 5.48 5.91 17.09
N GLY A 32 6.32 6.82 17.62
CA GLY A 32 7.68 6.54 18.06
C GLY A 32 7.83 5.64 19.30
N GLN A 33 6.80 4.88 19.67
CA GLN A 33 6.77 4.05 20.89
C GLN A 33 6.38 2.58 20.67
N SER A 34 6.78 1.96 19.57
CA SER A 34 6.55 0.51 19.43
C SER A 34 7.85 -0.28 19.64
N ARG A 35 8.00 -0.84 20.84
CA ARG A 35 9.01 -1.87 21.13
C ARG A 35 8.74 -3.08 20.21
N PRO A 36 9.76 -3.59 19.51
CA PRO A 36 9.58 -4.75 18.65
C PRO A 36 9.31 -6.01 19.48
N ALA A 37 8.10 -6.56 19.36
CA ALA A 37 7.83 -7.90 19.79
C ALA A 37 8.58 -8.87 18.86
N ARG A 38 9.66 -9.49 19.35
CA ARG A 38 10.40 -10.56 18.66
C ARG A 38 9.48 -11.77 18.46
N ARG A 39 8.66 -11.77 17.43
CA ARG A 39 8.00 -12.98 16.92
C ARG A 39 8.92 -13.59 15.86
N ARG A 40 9.59 -14.70 16.23
CA ARG A 40 10.27 -15.59 15.29
C ARG A 40 9.23 -16.11 14.29
N ASN A 41 9.13 -15.44 13.16
CA ASN A 41 8.36 -15.93 12.02
C ASN A 41 9.23 -17.00 11.32
N ARG A 42 8.95 -18.29 11.57
CA ARG A 42 9.51 -19.39 10.80
C ARG A 42 8.87 -19.34 9.41
N ARG A 43 9.37 -18.49 8.54
CA ARG A 43 9.14 -18.62 7.11
C ARG A 43 9.98 -19.78 6.64
N GLY A 44 9.35 -20.78 5.99
CA GLY A 44 10.05 -21.81 5.23
C GLY A 44 10.96 -21.17 4.17
N PRO A 45 11.84 -21.95 3.51
CA PRO A 45 12.79 -21.42 2.55
C PRO A 45 12.03 -20.72 1.41
N THR A 46 11.93 -19.40 1.48
CA THR A 46 11.45 -18.56 0.39
C THR A 46 12.50 -18.61 -0.71
N ARG A 47 12.08 -19.00 -1.92
CA ARG A 47 12.89 -18.81 -3.13
C ARG A 47 13.44 -17.38 -3.11
N PRO A 48 14.71 -17.17 -3.52
CA PRO A 48 15.26 -15.82 -3.61
C PRO A 48 14.36 -14.99 -4.53
N HIS A 49 13.63 -14.06 -3.93
CA HIS A 49 12.77 -13.15 -4.66
C HIS A 49 13.67 -12.17 -5.39
N ARG A 50 13.65 -12.20 -6.72
CA ARG A 50 14.36 -11.18 -7.50
C ARG A 50 13.64 -9.85 -7.28
N PRO A 51 14.35 -8.77 -6.86
CA PRO A 51 13.74 -7.47 -6.71
C PRO A 51 13.07 -7.05 -8.02
N ILE A 52 11.88 -6.47 -7.91
CA ILE A 52 11.12 -5.98 -9.07
C ILE A 52 11.68 -4.62 -9.46
N ASP A 53 11.95 -4.43 -10.76
CA ASP A 53 12.26 -3.12 -11.31
C ASP A 53 10.96 -2.30 -11.47
N PHE A 54 11.04 -1.01 -11.21
CA PHE A 54 9.90 -0.12 -11.40
C PHE A 54 9.66 0.11 -12.88
N ALA A 55 8.39 -0.05 -13.27
CA ALA A 55 7.95 0.19 -14.63
C ALA A 55 8.03 1.68 -14.97
N SER A 56 8.35 1.99 -16.22
CA SER A 56 8.14 3.33 -16.77
C SER A 56 6.65 3.65 -16.82
N THR A 57 6.29 4.92 -16.98
CA THR A 57 4.88 5.32 -17.13
C THR A 57 4.20 4.61 -18.30
N SER A 58 4.89 4.49 -19.44
CA SER A 58 4.35 3.79 -20.62
C SER A 58 4.16 2.29 -20.38
N ASP A 59 5.10 1.66 -19.69
CA ASP A 59 5.00 0.22 -19.35
C ASP A 59 3.89 -0.03 -18.32
N TRP A 60 3.71 0.90 -17.37
CA TRP A 60 2.62 0.87 -16.42
C TRP A 60 1.26 0.93 -17.14
N ASP A 61 1.04 1.92 -18.00
CA ASP A 61 -0.20 2.09 -18.74
C ASP A 61 -0.50 0.88 -19.63
N ALA A 62 0.52 0.32 -20.25
CA ALA A 62 0.39 -0.90 -21.02
C ALA A 62 0.04 -2.12 -20.15
N ALA A 63 0.58 -2.20 -18.93
CA ALA A 63 0.26 -3.27 -17.99
C ALA A 63 -1.19 -3.17 -17.49
N VAL A 64 -1.65 -1.97 -17.13
CA VAL A 64 -3.03 -1.73 -16.72
C VAL A 64 -4.01 -2.12 -17.83
N ARG A 65 -3.79 -1.65 -19.07
CA ARG A 65 -4.64 -2.02 -20.22
C ARG A 65 -4.68 -3.53 -20.47
N ARG A 66 -3.54 -4.21 -20.40
CA ARG A 66 -3.49 -5.68 -20.55
C ARG A 66 -4.29 -6.38 -19.46
N GLU A 67 -4.19 -5.90 -18.22
CA GLU A 67 -4.92 -6.50 -17.11
C GLU A 67 -6.42 -6.22 -17.19
N GLU A 68 -6.85 -5.05 -17.67
CA GLU A 68 -8.26 -4.75 -17.94
C GLU A 68 -8.86 -5.76 -18.95
N ILE A 69 -8.12 -6.06 -20.03
CA ILE A 69 -8.54 -7.06 -21.01
C ILE A 69 -8.64 -8.46 -20.36
N ARG A 70 -7.70 -8.81 -19.47
CA ARG A 70 -7.74 -10.10 -18.76
C ARG A 70 -8.91 -10.20 -17.80
N VAL A 71 -9.15 -9.15 -17.01
CA VAL A 71 -10.29 -9.05 -16.09
C VAL A 71 -11.60 -9.20 -16.86
N ALA A 72 -11.75 -8.46 -17.96
CA ALA A 72 -12.95 -8.52 -18.80
C ALA A 72 -13.16 -9.92 -19.44
N ARG A 73 -12.07 -10.58 -19.86
CA ARG A 73 -12.15 -11.87 -20.54
C ARG A 73 -12.37 -13.05 -19.60
N TYR A 74 -11.73 -13.02 -18.43
CA TYR A 74 -11.67 -14.18 -17.52
C TYR A 74 -12.44 -13.98 -16.23
N GLY A 75 -12.96 -12.78 -15.95
CA GLY A 75 -13.70 -12.46 -14.73
C GLY A 75 -12.84 -12.49 -13.45
N ARG A 76 -11.53 -12.51 -13.59
CA ARG A 76 -10.62 -12.51 -12.42
C ARG A 76 -10.38 -11.09 -11.94
N GLN A 77 -10.43 -10.90 -10.62
CA GLN A 77 -10.21 -9.58 -10.04
C GLN A 77 -8.73 -9.19 -10.08
N ALA A 78 -8.50 -7.88 -10.19
CA ALA A 78 -7.19 -7.29 -10.00
C ALA A 78 -7.33 -6.10 -9.06
N THR A 79 -6.31 -5.83 -8.27
CA THR A 79 -6.30 -4.74 -7.30
C THR A 79 -5.23 -3.72 -7.65
N LEU A 80 -5.58 -2.45 -7.52
CA LEU A 80 -4.64 -1.33 -7.53
C LEU A 80 -4.29 -0.95 -6.11
N VAL A 81 -3.00 -0.67 -5.85
CA VAL A 81 -2.54 -0.13 -4.57
C VAL A 81 -1.76 1.14 -4.82
N ILE A 82 -2.05 2.18 -4.04
CA ILE A 82 -1.31 3.43 -4.03
C ILE A 82 -0.60 3.53 -2.69
N VAL A 83 0.70 3.80 -2.75
CA VAL A 83 1.54 4.07 -1.59
C VAL A 83 2.03 5.50 -1.69
N ASP A 84 1.74 6.30 -0.68
CA ASP A 84 2.05 7.72 -0.66
C ASP A 84 2.80 8.05 0.64
N LEU A 85 3.99 8.63 0.50
CA LEU A 85 4.75 9.13 1.63
C LEU A 85 4.55 10.64 1.74
N LEU A 86 3.98 11.08 2.85
CA LEU A 86 3.53 12.43 3.07
C LEU A 86 4.29 13.06 4.26
N PRO A 87 4.40 14.39 4.29
CA PRO A 87 4.81 15.08 5.51
C PRO A 87 3.88 14.71 6.67
N GLY A 88 4.46 14.53 7.84
CA GLY A 88 3.71 14.27 9.07
C GLY A 88 3.11 15.55 9.66
N THR A 89 2.63 15.44 10.89
CA THR A 89 2.01 16.57 11.61
C THR A 89 3.04 17.51 12.23
N LYS A 90 4.26 17.03 12.47
CA LYS A 90 5.35 17.86 12.98
C LYS A 90 6.17 18.43 11.82
N PRO A 91 6.50 19.73 11.87
CA PRO A 91 7.35 20.33 10.86
C PRO A 91 8.75 19.70 10.90
N THR A 92 9.33 19.50 9.74
CA THR A 92 10.72 19.08 9.59
C THR A 92 11.61 20.30 9.88
N LEU A 93 12.53 20.16 10.83
CA LEU A 93 13.48 21.23 11.14
C LEU A 93 14.67 21.23 10.16
N PRO A 94 15.35 22.34 9.98
CA PRO A 94 16.57 22.39 9.18
C PRO A 94 17.61 21.38 9.70
N GLY A 95 18.12 20.52 8.81
CA GLY A 95 19.08 19.45 9.16
C GLY A 95 18.45 18.11 9.53
N GLU A 96 17.14 17.99 9.50
CA GLU A 96 16.44 16.71 9.65
C GLU A 96 16.30 16.00 8.30
N THR A 97 16.15 14.68 8.36
CA THR A 97 16.04 13.83 7.17
C THR A 97 14.94 14.32 6.25
N PRO A 98 15.25 14.75 5.02
CA PRO A 98 14.25 15.15 4.06
C PRO A 98 13.31 13.99 3.72
N LEU A 99 12.07 14.32 3.35
CA LEU A 99 11.09 13.34 2.85
C LEU A 99 11.71 12.47 1.73
N ASP A 100 12.49 13.08 0.86
CA ASP A 100 13.16 12.42 -0.27
C ASP A 100 14.11 11.29 0.15
N GLU A 101 14.81 11.42 1.28
CA GLU A 101 15.71 10.37 1.79
C GLU A 101 14.96 9.13 2.28
N CYS A 102 13.69 9.27 2.61
CA CYS A 102 12.86 8.17 3.07
C CYS A 102 12.20 7.39 1.91
N VAL A 103 12.21 7.95 0.71
CA VAL A 103 11.54 7.35 -0.45
C VAL A 103 12.22 6.08 -0.91
N GLU A 104 13.56 6.06 -1.02
CA GLU A 104 14.28 4.87 -1.47
C GLU A 104 14.19 3.71 -0.48
N PRO A 105 14.29 3.89 0.84
CA PRO A 105 13.94 2.85 1.82
C PRO A 105 12.55 2.23 1.63
N ILE A 106 11.54 3.04 1.30
CA ILE A 106 10.19 2.55 1.01
C ILE A 106 10.14 1.82 -0.34
N ALA A 107 10.83 2.35 -1.36
CA ALA A 107 10.96 1.70 -2.65
C ALA A 107 11.55 0.28 -2.53
N GLU A 108 12.57 0.10 -1.70
CA GLU A 108 13.14 -1.23 -1.42
C GLU A 108 12.13 -2.16 -0.75
N VAL A 109 11.37 -1.68 0.24
CA VAL A 109 10.31 -2.48 0.88
C VAL A 109 9.28 -2.93 -0.16
N ILE A 110 8.83 -2.02 -1.03
CA ILE A 110 7.89 -2.33 -2.10
C ILE A 110 8.46 -3.41 -3.03
N ARG A 111 9.73 -3.29 -3.46
CA ARG A 111 10.40 -4.30 -4.32
C ARG A 111 10.44 -5.69 -3.67
N VAL A 112 10.60 -5.76 -2.37
CA VAL A 112 10.69 -7.02 -1.62
C VAL A 112 9.31 -7.63 -1.37
N GLU A 113 8.31 -6.81 -1.08
CA GLU A 113 6.97 -7.28 -0.74
C GLU A 113 6.11 -7.61 -1.98
N ALA A 114 6.37 -6.99 -3.12
CA ALA A 114 5.69 -7.25 -4.37
C ALA A 114 6.09 -8.60 -4.98
N ARG A 115 5.15 -9.27 -5.66
CA ARG A 115 5.39 -10.53 -6.37
C ARG A 115 5.98 -10.26 -7.75
N GLU A 116 6.60 -11.24 -8.36
CA GLU A 116 7.13 -11.16 -9.73
C GLU A 116 6.03 -10.83 -10.78
N THR A 117 4.79 -11.22 -10.50
CA THR A 117 3.62 -10.92 -11.34
C THR A 117 3.11 -9.50 -11.16
N ASP A 118 3.40 -8.87 -10.03
CA ASP A 118 2.93 -7.52 -9.75
C ASP A 118 3.68 -6.50 -10.63
N ARG A 119 3.06 -5.36 -10.84
CA ARG A 119 3.69 -4.24 -11.53
C ARG A 119 3.72 -3.06 -10.60
N VAL A 120 4.87 -2.42 -10.52
CA VAL A 120 5.09 -1.26 -9.67
C VAL A 120 5.64 -0.13 -10.51
N ALA A 121 5.10 1.06 -10.33
CA ALA A 121 5.63 2.29 -10.93
C ALA A 121 5.78 3.37 -9.87
N ARG A 122 6.84 4.16 -9.95
CA ARG A 122 6.97 5.41 -9.20
C ARG A 122 6.41 6.53 -10.06
N VAL A 123 5.38 7.23 -9.58
CA VAL A 123 4.62 8.22 -10.36
C VAL A 123 4.77 9.66 -9.85
N GLY A 124 5.66 9.85 -8.92
CA GLY A 124 5.97 11.16 -8.35
C GLY A 124 7.18 11.09 -7.43
N ALA A 125 7.44 12.18 -6.73
CA ALA A 125 8.55 12.22 -5.78
C ALA A 125 8.38 11.16 -4.69
N THR A 126 7.17 11.00 -4.16
CA THR A 126 6.87 10.19 -2.96
C THR A 126 5.77 9.15 -3.18
N ARG A 127 5.23 9.04 -4.40
CA ARG A 127 4.07 8.19 -4.72
C ARG A 127 4.45 6.99 -5.59
N PHE A 128 3.92 5.83 -5.20
CA PHE A 128 4.04 4.59 -5.96
C PHE A 128 2.65 4.04 -6.27
N ARG A 129 2.52 3.43 -7.45
CA ARG A 129 1.36 2.64 -7.88
C ARG A 129 1.76 1.19 -8.01
N MET A 130 0.88 0.30 -7.59
CA MET A 130 1.07 -1.13 -7.74
C MET A 130 -0.19 -1.73 -8.37
N LEU A 131 0.01 -2.62 -9.33
CA LEU A 131 -1.03 -3.45 -9.92
C LEU A 131 -0.79 -4.89 -9.44
N LEU A 132 -1.78 -5.46 -8.80
CA LEU A 132 -1.79 -6.82 -8.27
C LEU A 132 -2.75 -7.67 -9.11
N PRO A 133 -2.26 -8.38 -10.14
CA PRO A 133 -3.07 -9.28 -10.94
C PRO A 133 -3.66 -10.41 -10.09
N GLU A 134 -4.84 -10.88 -10.48
CA GLU A 134 -5.52 -12.02 -9.85
C GLU A 134 -5.58 -11.92 -8.32
N THR A 135 -5.77 -10.71 -7.80
CA THR A 135 -5.80 -10.42 -6.37
C THR A 135 -7.17 -9.83 -6.03
N ALA A 136 -7.93 -10.57 -5.24
CA ALA A 136 -9.23 -10.15 -4.72
C ALA A 136 -9.05 -9.26 -3.48
N GLU A 137 -10.12 -8.63 -3.05
CA GLU A 137 -10.13 -7.65 -1.95
C GLU A 137 -9.52 -8.19 -0.65
N VAL A 138 -9.86 -9.42 -0.27
CA VAL A 138 -9.35 -10.03 0.99
C VAL A 138 -7.85 -10.24 0.95
N GLU A 139 -7.32 -10.72 -0.18
CA GLU A 139 -5.88 -10.90 -0.40
C GLU A 139 -5.17 -9.55 -0.47
N ALA A 140 -5.79 -8.57 -1.11
CA ALA A 140 -5.29 -7.20 -1.17
C ALA A 140 -5.19 -6.58 0.22
N GLY A 141 -6.20 -6.74 1.07
CA GLY A 141 -6.17 -6.29 2.46
C GLY A 141 -4.99 -6.86 3.24
N ARG A 142 -4.75 -8.17 3.13
CA ARG A 142 -3.60 -8.85 3.77
C ARG A 142 -2.26 -8.34 3.24
N PHE A 143 -2.20 -8.08 1.93
CA PHE A 143 -1.01 -7.51 1.31
C PHE A 143 -0.74 -6.10 1.85
N VAL A 144 -1.76 -5.23 1.89
CA VAL A 144 -1.65 -3.86 2.39
C VAL A 144 -1.22 -3.84 3.86
N GLU A 145 -1.80 -4.68 4.72
CA GLU A 145 -1.38 -4.79 6.13
C GLU A 145 0.11 -5.17 6.27
N ARG A 146 0.56 -6.14 5.47
CA ARG A 146 1.96 -6.59 5.47
C ARG A 146 2.89 -5.50 4.96
N LEU A 147 2.55 -4.87 3.83
CA LEU A 147 3.30 -3.78 3.23
C LEU A 147 3.41 -2.58 4.18
N THR A 148 2.28 -2.15 4.75
CA THR A 148 2.23 -1.03 5.71
C THR A 148 3.13 -1.31 6.91
N ARG A 149 3.06 -2.52 7.47
CA ARG A 149 3.92 -2.92 8.59
C ARG A 149 5.40 -2.84 8.23
N ALA A 150 5.79 -3.41 7.09
CA ALA A 150 7.18 -3.40 6.64
C ALA A 150 7.69 -1.97 6.38
N CYS A 151 6.85 -1.11 5.78
CA CYS A 151 7.17 0.30 5.58
C CYS A 151 7.34 1.04 6.92
N CYS A 152 6.41 0.83 7.88
CA CYS A 152 6.50 1.44 9.21
C CYS A 152 7.77 0.99 9.97
N GLU A 153 8.11 -0.30 9.89
CA GLU A 153 9.35 -0.83 10.48
C GLU A 153 10.60 -0.17 9.84
N ARG A 154 10.56 0.08 8.53
CA ARG A 154 11.66 0.72 7.80
C ARG A 154 11.80 2.20 8.12
N LEU A 155 10.67 2.88 8.37
CA LEU A 155 10.62 4.30 8.72
C LEU A 155 10.75 4.54 10.23
N ASN A 156 11.02 3.50 11.02
CA ASN A 156 11.16 3.60 12.46
C ASN A 156 12.28 4.60 12.82
N GLY A 157 11.94 5.60 13.66
CA GLY A 157 12.83 6.69 14.02
C GLY A 157 12.45 8.06 13.46
N HIS A 158 11.57 8.11 12.45
CA HIS A 158 11.11 9.38 11.88
C HIS A 158 9.89 9.97 12.62
N GLY A 159 9.24 9.18 13.50
CA GLY A 159 8.15 9.63 14.38
C GLY A 159 6.98 10.26 13.60
N ASP A 160 6.38 11.31 14.18
CA ASP A 160 5.24 12.03 13.59
C ASP A 160 5.63 12.96 12.42
N ARG A 161 6.86 12.89 11.91
CA ARG A 161 7.36 13.73 10.82
C ARG A 161 6.98 13.22 9.44
N LEU A 162 6.70 11.93 9.36
CA LEU A 162 6.30 11.25 8.14
C LEU A 162 4.99 10.52 8.35
N ARG A 163 4.16 10.54 7.35
CA ARG A 163 2.91 9.79 7.29
C ARG A 163 2.90 8.91 6.05
N LEU A 164 2.72 7.63 6.26
CA LEU A 164 2.51 6.68 5.18
C LEU A 164 1.01 6.51 4.95
N ARG A 165 0.58 6.69 3.71
CA ARG A 165 -0.78 6.40 3.26
C ARG A 165 -0.72 5.25 2.27
N VAL A 166 -1.48 4.19 2.52
CA VAL A 166 -1.61 3.05 1.62
C VAL A 166 -3.09 2.85 1.35
N GLU A 167 -3.47 2.89 0.09
CA GLU A 167 -4.84 2.72 -0.35
C GLU A 167 -4.92 1.59 -1.37
N ALA A 168 -5.85 0.66 -1.18
CA ALA A 168 -6.11 -0.42 -2.12
C ALA A 168 -7.52 -0.30 -2.69
N LEU A 169 -7.63 -0.56 -3.98
CA LEU A 169 -8.89 -0.54 -4.70
C LEU A 169 -9.00 -1.77 -5.60
N THR A 170 -10.00 -2.58 -5.32
CA THR A 170 -10.41 -3.69 -6.18
C THR A 170 -11.68 -3.27 -6.91
N PRO A 171 -11.62 -2.92 -8.22
CA PRO A 171 -12.79 -2.50 -8.96
C PRO A 171 -13.82 -3.60 -9.04
N GLY A 172 -15.09 -3.24 -8.83
CA GLY A 172 -16.22 -4.14 -9.07
C GLY A 172 -16.50 -4.35 -10.55
N HIS A 173 -17.45 -5.24 -10.84
CA HIS A 173 -17.88 -5.48 -12.22
C HIS A 173 -18.34 -4.18 -12.90
N GLY A 174 -17.83 -3.93 -14.10
CA GLY A 174 -18.21 -2.77 -14.92
C GLY A 174 -17.38 -1.51 -14.68
N THR A 175 -16.47 -1.50 -13.72
CA THR A 175 -15.53 -0.38 -13.52
C THR A 175 -14.15 -0.78 -14.07
N SER A 176 -13.56 0.04 -14.93
CA SER A 176 -12.21 -0.22 -15.42
C SER A 176 -11.16 0.11 -14.36
N LEU A 177 -9.99 -0.56 -14.43
CA LEU A 177 -8.86 -0.26 -13.56
C LEU A 177 -8.40 1.20 -13.72
N SER A 178 -8.37 1.68 -14.96
CA SER A 178 -7.97 3.06 -15.28
C SER A 178 -8.93 4.09 -14.68
N GLN A 179 -10.23 3.85 -14.78
CA GLN A 179 -11.24 4.73 -14.16
C GLN A 179 -11.11 4.72 -12.64
N ALA A 180 -10.99 3.55 -12.05
CA ALA A 180 -10.84 3.38 -10.61
C ALA A 180 -9.57 4.08 -10.08
N LEU A 181 -8.46 3.98 -10.81
CA LEU A 181 -7.22 4.67 -10.49
C LEU A 181 -7.42 6.19 -10.46
N GLY A 182 -8.02 6.77 -11.50
CA GLY A 182 -8.28 8.21 -11.58
C GLY A 182 -9.16 8.73 -10.45
N GLU A 183 -10.17 7.96 -10.03
CA GLU A 183 -11.04 8.32 -8.91
C GLU A 183 -10.30 8.34 -7.56
N VAL A 184 -9.41 7.35 -7.34
CA VAL A 184 -8.61 7.31 -6.12
C VAL A 184 -7.63 8.47 -6.10
N GLU A 185 -6.93 8.73 -7.19
CA GLU A 185 -5.97 9.83 -7.26
C GLU A 185 -6.62 11.18 -7.03
N THR A 186 -7.78 11.44 -7.64
CA THR A 186 -8.53 12.68 -7.40
C THR A 186 -8.87 12.86 -5.91
N ARG A 187 -9.19 11.78 -5.20
CA ARG A 187 -9.45 11.80 -3.75
C ARG A 187 -8.19 12.01 -2.91
N LEU A 188 -7.05 11.53 -3.39
CA LEU A 188 -5.78 11.64 -2.68
C LEU A 188 -5.17 13.03 -2.78
N ASP A 189 -5.49 13.76 -3.84
CA ASP A 189 -4.96 15.10 -4.13
C ASP A 189 -5.85 16.22 -3.55
N THR A 190 -6.99 15.87 -2.91
CA THR A 190 -7.90 16.78 -2.21
C THR A 190 -7.62 16.82 -0.72
#